data_f2db0e1d60c2e3b8400a450ee7d9cbf6
#
_entry.id   f2db0e1d60c2e3b8400a450ee7d9cbf6
#
_cell.length_a   1.000
_cell.length_b   1.000
_cell.length_c   1.000
_cell.angle_alpha   90.00
_cell.angle_beta   90.00
_cell.angle_gamma   90.00
#
_symmetry.space_group_name_H-M   'P 1'
#
loop_
_entity.id
_entity.type
_entity.pdbx_description
1 polymer ?
#
loop_
_entity_poly.entity_id
_entity_poly.type
_entity_poly.pdbx_seq_one_letter_code
_entity_poly.pdbx_strand_id
1 'polypeptide(L)'
;MRTEGRSRGGFPLRKTTRLKQLIAAPEILVLPGVHDALGARLAEAAGFDAVTAGGYGATATLLGRPDSSQLSLTELSDMYSRFCDATALPLLADADTGFGNVTNVARAVRLYEKAGVAGLFIEDQVFPKRCGHMAGKAVVPPAE
;
A
#
# COMPACT_ATOMS: atom_id res chain seq x y z
N MET A 1 -25.33 -3.09 12.32
CA MET A 1 -26.11 -3.35 11.11
C MET A 1 -26.19 -2.03 10.35
N ARG A 2 -25.21 -1.74 9.48
CA ARG A 2 -25.19 -0.50 8.68
C ARG A 2 -25.83 -0.81 7.33
N THR A 3 -26.88 -0.12 7.02
CA THR A 3 -27.64 -0.25 5.77
C THR A 3 -26.83 0.23 4.58
N GLU A 4 -26.59 -0.68 3.67
CA GLU A 4 -25.98 -0.40 2.37
C GLU A 4 -26.77 0.68 1.60
N GLY A 5 -26.15 1.82 1.41
CA GLY A 5 -26.55 2.78 0.40
C GLY A 5 -26.20 2.23 -0.99
N ARG A 6 -27.01 1.33 -1.55
CA ARG A 6 -26.93 0.96 -2.96
C ARG A 6 -27.32 2.16 -3.81
N SER A 7 -26.35 2.79 -4.45
CA SER A 7 -26.60 3.75 -5.52
C SER A 7 -27.22 2.99 -6.69
N ARG A 8 -28.38 3.47 -7.13
CA ARG A 8 -29.10 2.93 -8.30
C ARG A 8 -28.26 3.15 -9.55
N GLY A 9 -27.76 2.08 -10.18
CA GLY A 9 -27.34 2.06 -11.59
C GLY A 9 -25.98 2.65 -11.95
N GLY A 10 -25.08 2.92 -11.00
CA GLY A 10 -23.72 3.39 -11.28
C GLY A 10 -22.69 2.24 -11.27
N PHE A 11 -21.68 2.31 -12.14
CA PHE A 11 -20.50 1.45 -12.04
C PHE A 11 -19.87 1.58 -10.65
N PRO A 12 -19.32 0.50 -10.08
CA PRO A 12 -18.66 0.57 -8.78
C PRO A 12 -17.54 1.63 -8.84
N LEU A 13 -17.45 2.46 -7.79
CA LEU A 13 -16.39 3.46 -7.67
C LEU A 13 -15.01 2.80 -7.78
N ARG A 14 -14.11 3.43 -8.53
CA ARG A 14 -12.71 2.98 -8.58
C ARG A 14 -12.13 2.98 -7.17
N LYS A 15 -11.30 1.99 -6.84
CA LYS A 15 -10.61 1.89 -5.54
C LYS A 15 -9.85 3.16 -5.18
N THR A 16 -9.22 3.81 -6.17
CA THR A 16 -8.52 5.11 -6.01
C THR A 16 -9.46 6.23 -5.56
N THR A 17 -10.64 6.34 -6.18
CA THR A 17 -11.65 7.34 -5.80
C THR A 17 -12.19 7.06 -4.40
N ARG A 18 -12.45 5.78 -4.08
CA ARG A 18 -12.91 5.38 -2.74
C ARG A 18 -11.88 5.73 -1.67
N LEU A 19 -10.60 5.41 -1.88
CA LEU A 19 -9.54 5.73 -0.93
C LEU A 19 -9.43 7.24 -0.69
N LYS A 20 -9.46 8.03 -1.77
CA LYS A 20 -9.44 9.51 -1.66
C LYS A 20 -10.61 10.05 -0.83
N GLN A 21 -11.82 9.51 -1.01
CA GLN A 21 -12.99 9.90 -0.22
C GLN A 21 -12.85 9.52 1.25
N LEU A 22 -12.34 8.31 1.54
CA LEU A 22 -12.09 7.84 2.90
C LEU A 22 -11.07 8.72 3.64
N ILE A 23 -9.97 9.08 2.96
CA ILE A 23 -8.95 9.96 3.55
C ILE A 23 -9.48 11.38 3.79
N ALA A 24 -10.37 11.88 2.94
CA ALA A 24 -10.95 13.21 3.06
C ALA A 24 -12.14 13.28 4.04
N ALA A 25 -12.63 12.15 4.52
CA ALA A 25 -13.72 12.11 5.49
C ALA A 25 -13.28 12.63 6.87
N PRO A 26 -14.17 13.24 7.65
CA PRO A 26 -13.85 13.72 9.01
C PRO A 26 -13.58 12.59 10.00
N GLU A 27 -14.10 11.39 9.76
CA GLU A 27 -13.89 10.22 10.58
C GLU A 27 -12.50 9.65 10.37
N ILE A 28 -11.88 9.15 11.44
CA ILE A 28 -10.58 8.49 11.35
C ILE A 28 -10.66 7.23 10.48
N LEU A 29 -9.79 7.14 9.49
CA LEU A 29 -9.65 5.94 8.67
C LEU A 29 -8.66 4.97 9.33
N VAL A 30 -9.15 3.78 9.70
CA VAL A 30 -8.30 2.71 10.24
C VAL A 30 -7.90 1.77 9.10
N LEU A 31 -6.59 1.64 8.88
CA LEU A 31 -5.99 0.78 7.86
C LEU A 31 -5.26 -0.40 8.51
N PRO A 32 -5.85 -1.61 8.56
CA PRO A 32 -5.11 -2.77 9.03
C PRO A 32 -3.97 -3.09 8.05
N GLY A 33 -2.78 -3.39 8.60
CA GLY A 33 -1.64 -3.86 7.83
C GLY A 33 -1.84 -5.32 7.41
N VAL A 34 -1.81 -5.59 6.11
CA VAL A 34 -1.90 -6.94 5.55
C VAL A 34 -0.59 -7.33 4.89
N HIS A 35 -0.25 -8.61 4.92
CA HIS A 35 1.01 -9.13 4.40
C HIS A 35 0.82 -10.32 3.44
N ASP A 36 -0.43 -10.71 3.21
CA ASP A 36 -0.82 -11.72 2.20
C ASP A 36 -2.27 -11.50 1.73
N ALA A 37 -2.66 -12.23 0.70
CA ALA A 37 -4.00 -12.17 0.12
C ALA A 37 -5.10 -12.66 1.09
N LEU A 38 -4.78 -13.61 1.98
CA LEU A 38 -5.71 -14.09 2.99
C LEU A 38 -5.99 -13.00 4.02
N GLY A 39 -4.96 -12.31 4.51
CA GLY A 39 -5.09 -11.16 5.42
C GLY A 39 -5.95 -10.05 4.82
N ALA A 40 -5.78 -9.76 3.52
CA ALA A 40 -6.63 -8.79 2.82
C ALA A 40 -8.12 -9.19 2.82
N ARG A 41 -8.42 -10.46 2.57
CA ARG A 41 -9.79 -10.99 2.64
C ARG A 41 -10.36 -10.99 4.06
N LEU A 42 -9.55 -11.32 5.05
CA LEU A 42 -9.98 -11.28 6.46
C LEU A 42 -10.28 -9.85 6.91
N ALA A 43 -9.48 -8.88 6.48
CA ALA A 43 -9.76 -7.47 6.75
C ALA A 43 -11.09 -7.01 6.13
N GLU A 44 -11.37 -7.43 4.88
CA GLU A 44 -12.65 -7.16 4.22
C GLU A 44 -13.82 -7.81 4.96
N ALA A 45 -13.68 -9.07 5.33
CA ALA A 45 -14.72 -9.81 6.10
C ALA A 45 -14.96 -9.22 7.49
N ALA A 46 -13.94 -8.62 8.11
CA ALA A 46 -14.02 -7.91 9.38
C ALA A 46 -14.67 -6.52 9.27
N GLY A 47 -14.96 -6.04 8.05
CA GLY A 47 -15.68 -4.79 7.81
C GLY A 47 -14.80 -3.55 7.77
N PHE A 48 -13.51 -3.67 7.53
CA PHE A 48 -12.64 -2.52 7.26
C PHE A 48 -12.94 -1.90 5.89
N ASP A 49 -12.69 -0.60 5.75
CA ASP A 49 -12.98 0.16 4.54
C ASP A 49 -11.81 0.22 3.55
N ALA A 50 -10.58 0.01 4.02
CA ALA A 50 -9.36 -0.03 3.24
C ALA A 50 -8.29 -0.83 4.01
N VAL A 51 -7.20 -1.19 3.32
CA VAL A 51 -6.04 -1.89 3.90
C VAL A 51 -4.74 -1.20 3.52
N THR A 52 -3.69 -1.44 4.30
CA THR A 52 -2.33 -1.03 3.94
C THR A 52 -1.41 -2.24 3.87
N ALA A 53 -0.37 -2.15 3.03
CA ALA A 53 0.70 -3.13 2.98
C ALA A 53 2.04 -2.41 2.97
N GLY A 54 2.93 -2.83 3.87
CA GLY A 54 4.24 -2.23 4.08
C GLY A 54 5.39 -3.19 3.80
N GLY A 55 6.58 -2.63 3.58
CA GLY A 55 7.82 -3.37 3.33
C GLY A 55 8.16 -4.36 4.44
N TYR A 56 7.85 -4.02 5.71
CA TYR A 56 8.06 -4.91 6.85
C TYR A 56 7.31 -6.24 6.69
N GLY A 57 5.99 -6.19 6.50
CA GLY A 57 5.18 -7.40 6.34
C GLY A 57 5.56 -8.20 5.09
N ALA A 58 5.85 -7.49 3.99
CA ALA A 58 6.30 -8.09 2.73
C ALA A 58 7.63 -8.83 2.90
N THR A 59 8.65 -8.19 3.49
CA THR A 59 9.97 -8.78 3.68
C THR A 59 9.91 -9.98 4.65
N ALA A 60 9.11 -9.85 5.71
CA ALA A 60 8.94 -10.95 6.67
C ALA A 60 8.28 -12.17 6.02
N THR A 61 7.24 -12.00 5.21
CA THR A 61 6.52 -13.11 4.57
C THR A 61 7.25 -13.72 3.38
N LEU A 62 7.86 -12.89 2.53
CA LEU A 62 8.52 -13.38 1.31
C LEU A 62 9.93 -13.92 1.58
N LEU A 63 10.67 -13.30 2.52
CA LEU A 63 12.09 -13.60 2.75
C LEU A 63 12.39 -14.15 4.15
N GLY A 64 11.45 -14.02 5.11
CA GLY A 64 11.71 -14.35 6.52
C GLY A 64 12.81 -13.46 7.14
N ARG A 65 12.91 -12.20 6.72
CA ARG A 65 13.97 -11.26 7.09
C ARG A 65 13.42 -9.91 7.56
N PRO A 66 14.24 -9.12 8.30
CA PRO A 66 13.91 -7.74 8.62
C PRO A 66 13.82 -6.88 7.36
N ASP A 67 12.99 -5.83 7.41
CA ASP A 67 12.87 -4.86 6.33
C ASP A 67 14.10 -3.93 6.27
N SER A 68 14.87 -4.07 5.22
CA SER A 68 16.05 -3.27 4.90
C SER A 68 16.20 -3.07 3.39
N SER A 69 15.11 -2.77 2.70
CA SER A 69 15.06 -2.54 1.25
C SER A 69 15.61 -3.72 0.41
N GLN A 70 15.30 -4.94 0.82
CA GLN A 70 15.77 -6.14 0.11
C GLN A 70 14.86 -6.54 -1.04
N LEU A 71 13.56 -6.18 -0.98
CA LEU A 71 12.60 -6.52 -2.01
C LEU A 71 12.70 -5.56 -3.19
N SER A 72 12.63 -6.11 -4.38
CA SER A 72 12.58 -5.34 -5.61
C SER A 72 11.18 -4.79 -5.90
N LEU A 73 11.12 -3.75 -6.74
CA LEU A 73 9.85 -3.21 -7.24
C LEU A 73 8.95 -4.28 -7.86
N THR A 74 9.55 -5.26 -8.58
CA THR A 74 8.79 -6.33 -9.24
C THR A 74 8.15 -7.28 -8.24
N GLU A 75 8.89 -7.69 -7.20
CA GLU A 75 8.36 -8.57 -6.15
C GLU A 75 7.21 -7.91 -5.39
N LEU A 76 7.35 -6.63 -5.01
CA LEU A 76 6.29 -5.90 -4.33
C LEU A 76 5.08 -5.66 -5.24
N SER A 77 5.29 -5.29 -6.50
CA SER A 77 4.20 -5.08 -7.47
C SER A 77 3.39 -6.37 -7.69
N ASP A 78 4.06 -7.53 -7.81
CA ASP A 78 3.42 -8.83 -7.97
C ASP A 78 2.63 -9.22 -6.70
N MET A 79 3.20 -9.01 -5.53
CA MET A 79 2.53 -9.25 -4.25
C MET A 79 1.27 -8.37 -4.10
N TYR A 80 1.37 -7.07 -4.39
CA TYR A 80 0.25 -6.13 -4.28
C TYR A 80 -0.85 -6.41 -5.32
N SER A 81 -0.50 -6.88 -6.51
CA SER A 81 -1.48 -7.34 -7.51
C SER A 81 -2.36 -8.45 -6.94
N ARG A 82 -1.75 -9.43 -6.29
CA ARG A 82 -2.50 -10.53 -5.63
C ARG A 82 -3.41 -10.03 -4.51
N PHE A 83 -3.01 -9.01 -3.75
CA PHE A 83 -3.88 -8.42 -2.73
C PHE A 83 -5.06 -7.70 -3.38
N CYS A 84 -4.79 -6.91 -4.42
CA CYS A 84 -5.83 -6.18 -5.14
C CYS A 84 -6.84 -7.09 -5.83
N ASP A 85 -6.42 -8.27 -6.27
CA ASP A 85 -7.31 -9.29 -6.84
C ASP A 85 -8.13 -10.01 -5.77
N ALA A 86 -7.57 -10.20 -4.56
CA ALA A 86 -8.21 -10.95 -3.49
C ALA A 86 -9.32 -10.18 -2.77
N THR A 87 -9.33 -8.85 -2.77
CA THR A 87 -10.27 -8.01 -2.03
C THR A 87 -10.81 -6.86 -2.87
N ALA A 88 -12.04 -6.42 -2.59
CA ALA A 88 -12.60 -5.19 -3.14
C ALA A 88 -12.10 -3.92 -2.42
N LEU A 89 -11.41 -4.05 -1.28
CA LEU A 89 -10.90 -2.92 -0.53
C LEU A 89 -9.81 -2.15 -1.29
N PRO A 90 -9.76 -0.82 -1.17
CA PRO A 90 -8.61 -0.04 -1.62
C PRO A 90 -7.35 -0.42 -0.83
N LEU A 91 -6.24 -0.59 -1.52
CA LEU A 91 -4.92 -0.82 -0.94
C LEU A 91 -4.11 0.49 -0.97
N LEU A 92 -3.60 0.91 0.19
CA LEU A 92 -2.53 1.91 0.33
C LEU A 92 -1.20 1.16 0.50
N ALA A 93 -0.30 1.29 -0.46
CA ALA A 93 0.92 0.49 -0.55
C ALA A 93 2.20 1.29 -0.22
N ASP A 94 3.14 0.62 0.44
CA ASP A 94 4.51 1.09 0.62
C ASP A 94 5.28 0.99 -0.71
N ALA A 95 5.96 2.07 -1.11
CA ALA A 95 6.83 2.11 -2.26
C ALA A 95 8.30 2.36 -1.87
N ASP A 96 8.67 2.02 -0.65
CA ASP A 96 10.04 2.26 -0.13
C ASP A 96 10.48 3.70 -0.39
N THR A 97 11.69 3.90 -0.92
CA THR A 97 12.20 5.20 -1.37
C THR A 97 12.00 5.44 -2.87
N GLY A 98 11.09 4.68 -3.52
CA GLY A 98 10.80 4.79 -4.95
C GLY A 98 11.68 3.93 -5.85
N PHE A 99 12.53 3.05 -5.29
CA PHE A 99 13.37 2.05 -5.99
C PHE A 99 14.46 2.63 -6.91
N GLY A 100 14.93 3.82 -6.60
CA GLY A 100 16.03 4.47 -7.32
C GLY A 100 15.81 5.96 -7.56
N ASN A 101 16.21 6.46 -8.73
CA ASN A 101 16.09 7.86 -9.09
C ASN A 101 14.65 8.24 -9.54
N VAL A 102 14.45 9.51 -9.93
CA VAL A 102 13.13 10.05 -10.33
C VAL A 102 12.44 9.22 -11.43
N THR A 103 13.19 8.65 -12.37
CA THR A 103 12.61 7.82 -13.43
C THR A 103 12.16 6.45 -12.91
N ASN A 104 12.83 5.92 -11.88
CA ASN A 104 12.41 4.71 -11.17
C ASN A 104 11.13 4.96 -10.37
N VAL A 105 11.03 6.09 -9.69
CA VAL A 105 9.80 6.51 -8.99
C VAL A 105 8.61 6.56 -9.94
N ALA A 106 8.75 7.24 -11.08
CA ALA A 106 7.69 7.30 -12.09
C ALA A 106 7.30 5.91 -12.63
N ARG A 107 8.26 5.00 -12.75
CA ARG A 107 8.01 3.60 -13.13
C ARG A 107 7.29 2.84 -12.03
N ALA A 108 7.66 3.03 -10.77
CA ALA A 108 7.04 2.38 -9.62
C ALA A 108 5.55 2.74 -9.52
N VAL A 109 5.21 4.04 -9.64
CA VAL A 109 3.82 4.51 -9.67
C VAL A 109 3.01 3.79 -10.76
N ARG A 110 3.53 3.73 -11.99
CA ARG A 110 2.83 3.07 -13.11
C ARG A 110 2.63 1.56 -12.89
N LEU A 111 3.60 0.88 -12.29
CA LEU A 111 3.48 -0.54 -12.01
C LEU A 111 2.46 -0.80 -10.90
N TYR A 112 2.45 0.01 -9.85
CA TYR A 112 1.47 -0.10 -8.76
C TYR A 112 0.05 0.24 -9.23
N GLU A 113 -0.12 1.24 -10.11
CA GLU A 113 -1.41 1.49 -10.76
C GLU A 113 -1.90 0.26 -11.55
N LYS A 114 -1.02 -0.38 -12.34
CA LYS A 114 -1.35 -1.60 -13.09
C LYS A 114 -1.67 -2.77 -12.15
N ALA A 115 -1.01 -2.86 -11.01
CA ALA A 115 -1.29 -3.85 -9.98
C ALA A 115 -2.63 -3.61 -9.25
N GLY A 116 -3.31 -2.49 -9.49
CA GLY A 116 -4.60 -2.16 -8.86
C GLY A 116 -4.49 -1.44 -7.51
N VAL A 117 -3.29 -1.01 -7.12
CA VAL A 117 -3.05 -0.22 -5.90
C VAL A 117 -3.83 1.09 -5.97
N ALA A 118 -4.49 1.45 -4.88
CA ALA A 118 -5.37 2.63 -4.82
C ALA A 118 -4.65 3.91 -4.40
N GLY A 119 -3.56 3.79 -3.70
CA GLY A 119 -2.67 4.87 -3.28
C GLY A 119 -1.33 4.30 -2.81
N LEU A 120 -0.31 5.13 -2.79
CA LEU A 120 1.00 4.73 -2.30
C LEU A 120 1.63 5.85 -1.47
N PHE A 121 2.58 5.50 -0.62
CA PHE A 121 3.48 6.45 0.03
C PHE A 121 4.92 6.09 -0.32
N ILE A 122 5.77 7.11 -0.34
CA ILE A 122 7.21 7.00 -0.60
C ILE A 122 7.91 7.63 0.58
N GLU A 123 8.92 6.94 1.10
CA GLU A 123 9.72 7.44 2.22
C GLU A 123 10.86 8.34 1.71
N ASP A 124 11.09 9.45 2.40
CA ASP A 124 12.21 10.36 2.16
C ASP A 124 13.52 9.91 2.84
N GLN A 125 13.67 8.62 3.10
CA GLN A 125 14.87 8.05 3.68
C GLN A 125 16.04 8.01 2.67
N VAL A 126 17.26 8.19 3.20
CA VAL A 126 18.49 7.85 2.46
C VAL A 126 18.54 6.34 2.20
N PHE A 127 18.82 5.95 0.95
CA PHE A 127 18.95 4.54 0.58
C PHE A 127 20.30 3.95 1.03
N PRO A 128 20.36 2.68 1.50
CA PRO A 128 19.24 1.78 1.72
C PRO A 128 18.44 2.16 2.98
N LYS A 129 17.11 2.21 2.84
CA LYS A 129 16.22 2.57 3.93
C LYS A 129 16.25 1.50 5.04
N ARG A 130 15.82 1.89 6.23
CA ARG A 130 15.59 0.99 7.37
C ARG A 130 14.13 1.03 7.78
N CYS A 131 13.60 -0.09 8.24
CA CYS A 131 12.26 -0.14 8.80
C CYS A 131 12.03 0.98 9.81
N GLY A 132 10.87 1.61 9.79
CA GLY A 132 10.49 2.71 10.68
C GLY A 132 10.70 2.42 12.18
N HIS A 133 10.67 1.14 12.58
CA HIS A 133 10.89 0.68 13.95
C HIS A 133 12.39 0.55 14.33
N MET A 134 13.30 0.67 13.37
CA MET A 134 14.75 0.53 13.61
C MET A 134 15.41 1.89 13.84
N ALA A 135 16.49 1.90 14.62
CA ALA A 135 17.31 3.10 14.81
C ALA A 135 18.25 3.35 13.61
N GLY A 136 18.80 4.58 13.53
CA GLY A 136 19.80 4.96 12.54
C GLY A 136 19.24 5.28 11.16
N LYS A 137 17.97 5.70 11.07
CA LYS A 137 17.39 6.29 9.85
C LYS A 137 17.99 7.67 9.59
N ALA A 138 18.18 7.98 8.31
CA ALA A 138 18.51 9.30 7.83
C ALA A 138 17.54 9.66 6.69
N VAL A 139 17.23 10.95 6.56
CA VAL A 139 16.35 11.47 5.50
C VAL A 139 17.15 12.32 4.52
N VAL A 140 16.69 12.39 3.28
CA VAL A 140 17.27 13.26 2.26
C VAL A 140 16.93 14.73 2.56
N PRO A 141 17.77 15.69 2.17
CA PRO A 141 17.47 17.12 2.31
C PRO A 141 16.19 17.51 1.55
N PRO A 142 15.38 18.49 2.04
CA PRO A 142 14.14 18.89 1.37
C PRO A 142 14.28 19.39 -0.07
N ALA A 143 15.49 19.77 -0.49
CA ALA A 143 15.77 20.25 -1.85
C ALA A 143 16.19 19.15 -2.83
N GLU A 144 16.33 17.92 -2.38
CA GLU A 144 16.73 16.76 -3.16
C GLU A 144 15.53 15.86 -3.49
#